data_036d247268e21d320924af95a83f8ca6
#
_entry.id   036d247268e21d320924af95a83f8ca6
#
_cell.length_a   1.000
_cell.length_b   1.000
_cell.length_c   1.000
_cell.angle_alpha   90.00
_cell.angle_beta   90.00
_cell.angle_gamma   90.00
#
_symmetry.space_group_name_H-M   'P 1'
#
loop_
_entity.id
_entity.type
_entity.pdbx_description
1 polymer ?
#
loop_
_entity_poly.entity_id
_entity_poly.type
_entity_poly.pdbx_seq_one_letter_code
_entity_poly.pdbx_strand_id
1 'polypeptide(L)'
;MQTEDEQIAQLKDWWDRNGKPLLAGGVLALVAVFGWQGWQKYQVNQAQSASVIYQQLLETALDPAGKPDAAKVAELAGKLDSEFGGSHYAQYGSLFVAKVAVEADRLDDAAAALQRVLDKPADATLNELARQRLARVLAAQNKADDALKLLDAKVEEAFLASREELKGDLLVQLGRSDDAHAAYQKAKDALAEDAAVGGLQMKLDDLAKGDA
;
A
#
# COMPACT_ATOMS: atom_id res chain seq x y z
N MET A 1 -62.42 -31.74 6.87
CA MET A 1 -61.42 -32.13 5.86
C MET A 1 -61.56 -31.15 4.72
N GLN A 2 -60.59 -30.31 4.47
CA GLN A 2 -60.60 -29.47 3.25
C GLN A 2 -60.44 -30.41 2.05
N THR A 3 -61.30 -30.25 1.07
CA THR A 3 -61.22 -31.05 -0.16
C THR A 3 -60.04 -30.65 -0.99
N GLU A 4 -59.44 -31.56 -1.78
CA GLU A 4 -58.29 -31.27 -2.67
C GLU A 4 -58.53 -30.05 -3.58
N ASP A 5 -59.78 -29.91 -4.02
CA ASP A 5 -60.17 -28.77 -4.85
C ASP A 5 -60.12 -27.41 -4.13
N GLU A 6 -60.41 -27.36 -2.84
CA GLU A 6 -60.29 -26.13 -2.03
C GLU A 6 -58.85 -25.73 -1.80
N GLN A 7 -57.92 -26.70 -1.63
CA GLN A 7 -56.49 -26.44 -1.47
C GLN A 7 -55.89 -25.93 -2.80
N ILE A 8 -56.28 -26.49 -3.93
CA ILE A 8 -55.86 -26.05 -5.26
C ILE A 8 -56.36 -24.62 -5.56
N ALA A 9 -57.62 -24.32 -5.20
CA ALA A 9 -58.17 -22.98 -5.37
C ALA A 9 -57.43 -21.92 -4.54
N GLN A 10 -57.11 -22.23 -3.26
CA GLN A 10 -56.34 -21.33 -2.39
C GLN A 10 -54.92 -21.10 -2.89
N LEU A 11 -54.24 -22.14 -3.41
CA LEU A 11 -52.92 -22.03 -3.99
C LEU A 11 -52.92 -21.14 -5.24
N LYS A 12 -53.95 -21.28 -6.09
CA LYS A 12 -54.11 -20.50 -7.28
C LYS A 12 -54.38 -19.02 -6.99
N ASP A 13 -55.23 -18.72 -6.03
CA ASP A 13 -55.54 -17.38 -5.54
C ASP A 13 -54.30 -16.72 -4.88
N TRP A 14 -53.51 -17.51 -4.16
CA TRP A 14 -52.24 -17.02 -3.59
C TRP A 14 -51.24 -16.70 -4.70
N TRP A 15 -51.10 -17.58 -5.72
CA TRP A 15 -50.21 -17.38 -6.87
C TRP A 15 -50.63 -16.16 -7.70
N ASP A 16 -51.91 -15.96 -7.96
CA ASP A 16 -52.40 -14.81 -8.69
C ASP A 16 -52.08 -13.48 -8.01
N ARG A 17 -52.05 -13.48 -6.67
CA ARG A 17 -51.70 -12.29 -5.86
C ARG A 17 -50.19 -12.08 -5.69
N ASN A 18 -49.44 -13.16 -5.53
CA ASN A 18 -48.01 -13.08 -5.13
C ASN A 18 -47.05 -13.54 -6.25
N GLY A 19 -47.49 -14.20 -7.28
CA GLY A 19 -46.64 -14.79 -8.31
C GLY A 19 -45.80 -13.75 -9.07
N LYS A 20 -46.40 -12.62 -9.45
CA LYS A 20 -45.66 -11.54 -10.13
C LYS A 20 -44.54 -10.94 -9.30
N PRO A 21 -44.77 -10.54 -8.03
CA PRO A 21 -43.68 -10.03 -7.21
C PRO A 21 -42.64 -11.11 -6.85
N LEU A 22 -43.03 -12.37 -6.71
CA LEU A 22 -42.12 -13.50 -6.49
C LEU A 22 -41.22 -13.74 -7.71
N LEU A 23 -41.76 -13.75 -8.91
CA LEU A 23 -40.98 -13.87 -10.14
C LEU A 23 -40.03 -12.68 -10.30
N ALA A 24 -40.53 -11.47 -10.07
CA ALA A 24 -39.67 -10.26 -10.11
C ALA A 24 -38.53 -10.33 -9.10
N GLY A 25 -38.80 -10.75 -7.87
CA GLY A 25 -37.80 -10.97 -6.82
C GLY A 25 -36.78 -12.06 -7.21
N GLY A 26 -37.24 -13.17 -7.77
CA GLY A 26 -36.39 -14.24 -8.30
C GLY A 26 -35.44 -13.78 -9.41
N VAL A 27 -35.95 -13.03 -10.37
CA VAL A 27 -35.14 -12.47 -11.46
C VAL A 27 -34.12 -11.48 -10.92
N LEU A 28 -34.50 -10.59 -10.00
CA LEU A 28 -33.57 -9.65 -9.37
C LEU A 28 -32.46 -10.37 -8.60
N ALA A 29 -32.78 -11.43 -7.86
CA ALA A 29 -31.80 -12.23 -7.16
C ALA A 29 -30.81 -12.91 -8.12
N LEU A 30 -31.29 -13.46 -9.24
CA LEU A 30 -30.41 -14.05 -10.25
C LEU A 30 -29.49 -13.00 -10.88
N VAL A 31 -30.00 -11.83 -11.24
CA VAL A 31 -29.17 -10.72 -11.77
C VAL A 31 -28.11 -10.30 -10.77
N ALA A 32 -28.46 -10.19 -9.48
CA ALA A 32 -27.50 -9.85 -8.43
C ALA A 32 -26.40 -10.92 -8.28
N VAL A 33 -26.76 -12.20 -8.28
CA VAL A 33 -25.80 -13.31 -8.16
C VAL A 33 -24.88 -13.40 -9.37
N PHE A 34 -25.43 -13.39 -10.58
CA PHE A 34 -24.62 -13.46 -11.80
C PHE A 34 -23.78 -12.20 -12.01
N GLY A 35 -24.30 -11.03 -11.69
CA GLY A 35 -23.56 -9.77 -11.73
C GLY A 35 -22.37 -9.79 -10.77
N TRP A 36 -22.59 -10.24 -9.54
CA TRP A 36 -21.54 -10.40 -8.53
C TRP A 36 -20.47 -11.42 -8.96
N GLN A 37 -20.88 -12.60 -9.45
CA GLN A 37 -19.95 -13.62 -9.95
C GLN A 37 -19.13 -13.12 -11.14
N GLY A 38 -19.76 -12.44 -12.08
CA GLY A 38 -19.09 -11.83 -13.23
C GLY A 38 -18.06 -10.78 -12.80
N TRP A 39 -18.43 -9.90 -11.86
CA TRP A 39 -17.54 -8.90 -11.30
C TRP A 39 -16.35 -9.54 -10.55
N GLN A 40 -16.61 -10.55 -9.72
CA GLN A 40 -15.57 -11.26 -8.99
C GLN A 40 -14.58 -11.96 -9.95
N LYS A 41 -15.10 -12.62 -11.00
CA LYS A 41 -14.27 -13.25 -12.02
C LYS A 41 -13.42 -12.22 -12.79
N TYR A 42 -13.99 -11.07 -13.11
CA TYR A 42 -13.25 -9.96 -13.71
C TYR A 42 -12.09 -9.49 -12.82
N GLN A 43 -12.34 -9.27 -11.53
CA GLN A 43 -11.31 -8.87 -10.57
C GLN A 43 -10.17 -9.91 -10.45
N VAL A 44 -10.52 -11.20 -10.39
CA VAL A 44 -9.52 -12.28 -10.35
C VAL A 44 -8.67 -12.28 -11.62
N ASN A 45 -9.29 -12.18 -12.80
CA ASN A 45 -8.56 -12.15 -14.06
C ASN A 45 -7.62 -10.93 -14.15
N GLN A 46 -8.07 -9.76 -13.70
CA GLN A 46 -7.25 -8.54 -13.65
C GLN A 46 -6.03 -8.73 -12.71
N ALA A 47 -6.25 -9.30 -11.53
CA ALA A 47 -5.17 -9.58 -10.60
C ALA A 47 -4.16 -10.60 -11.18
N GLN A 48 -4.63 -11.65 -11.85
CA GLN A 48 -3.76 -12.63 -12.50
C GLN A 48 -2.93 -12.00 -13.63
N SER A 49 -3.55 -11.18 -14.48
CA SER A 49 -2.83 -10.50 -15.56
C SER A 49 -1.78 -9.53 -15.01
N ALA A 50 -2.12 -8.76 -13.99
CA ALA A 50 -1.18 -7.87 -13.32
C ALA A 50 -0.01 -8.63 -12.66
N SER A 51 -0.28 -9.80 -12.06
CA SER A 51 0.75 -10.62 -11.43
C SER A 51 1.81 -11.13 -12.41
N VAL A 52 1.41 -11.48 -13.64
CA VAL A 52 2.36 -11.92 -14.69
C VAL A 52 3.33 -10.81 -15.07
N ILE A 53 2.82 -9.58 -15.29
CA ILE A 53 3.67 -8.42 -15.59
C ILE A 53 4.58 -8.10 -14.41
N TYR A 54 4.05 -8.21 -13.19
CA TYR A 54 4.82 -7.96 -11.98
C TYR A 54 5.94 -8.99 -11.79
N GLN A 55 5.72 -10.27 -12.10
CA GLN A 55 6.77 -11.29 -12.09
C GLN A 55 7.91 -10.97 -13.06
N GLN A 56 7.59 -10.56 -14.30
CA GLN A 56 8.58 -10.11 -15.25
C GLN A 56 9.38 -8.90 -14.76
N LEU A 57 8.70 -7.98 -14.07
CA LEU A 57 9.34 -6.82 -13.45
C LEU A 57 10.30 -7.25 -12.34
N LEU A 58 9.89 -8.18 -11.47
CA LEU A 58 10.76 -8.72 -10.42
C LEU A 58 12.01 -9.40 -10.99
N GLU A 59 11.85 -10.24 -11.98
CA GLU A 59 12.98 -10.92 -12.66
C GLU A 59 13.96 -9.89 -13.23
N THR A 60 13.45 -8.81 -13.85
CA THR A 60 14.29 -7.75 -14.41
C THR A 60 14.95 -6.90 -13.33
N ALA A 61 14.24 -6.59 -12.24
CA ALA A 61 14.72 -5.72 -11.18
C ALA A 61 15.68 -6.40 -10.19
N LEU A 62 15.60 -7.72 -10.08
CA LEU A 62 16.34 -8.54 -9.13
C LEU A 62 17.31 -9.51 -9.79
N ASP A 63 17.69 -9.27 -11.06
CA ASP A 63 18.62 -10.13 -11.80
C ASP A 63 19.94 -10.28 -11.02
N PRO A 64 20.26 -11.51 -10.53
CA PRO A 64 21.46 -11.75 -9.74
C PRO A 64 22.76 -11.68 -10.55
N ALA A 65 22.68 -11.73 -11.88
CA ALA A 65 23.82 -11.78 -12.77
C ALA A 65 24.26 -10.41 -13.30
N GLY A 66 23.49 -9.33 -13.04
CA GLY A 66 23.76 -8.03 -13.64
C GLY A 66 23.21 -6.82 -12.89
N LYS A 67 23.39 -5.66 -13.50
CA LYS A 67 22.71 -4.45 -13.06
C LYS A 67 21.28 -4.51 -13.57
N PRO A 68 20.27 -4.13 -12.73
CA PRO A 68 18.88 -4.08 -13.16
C PRO A 68 18.73 -3.24 -14.44
N ASP A 69 17.99 -3.73 -15.42
CA ASP A 69 17.61 -2.94 -16.58
C ASP A 69 16.54 -1.90 -16.16
N ALA A 70 17.00 -0.73 -15.79
CA ALA A 70 16.14 0.35 -15.30
C ALA A 70 15.09 0.78 -16.33
N ALA A 71 15.41 0.73 -17.63
CA ALA A 71 14.47 1.08 -18.69
C ALA A 71 13.35 0.05 -18.79
N LYS A 72 13.70 -1.23 -18.72
CA LYS A 72 12.72 -2.33 -18.75
C LYS A 72 11.85 -2.36 -17.49
N VAL A 73 12.44 -2.11 -16.32
CA VAL A 73 11.68 -1.99 -15.06
C VAL A 73 10.67 -0.84 -15.15
N ALA A 74 11.08 0.33 -15.68
CA ALA A 74 10.19 1.47 -15.85
C ALA A 74 9.07 1.19 -16.88
N GLU A 75 9.38 0.51 -17.99
CA GLU A 75 8.39 0.07 -18.99
C GLU A 75 7.32 -0.85 -18.38
N LEU A 76 7.76 -1.90 -17.67
CA LEU A 76 6.83 -2.86 -17.04
C LEU A 76 5.99 -2.22 -15.93
N ALA A 77 6.59 -1.35 -15.13
CA ALA A 77 5.85 -0.58 -14.12
C ALA A 77 4.85 0.39 -14.74
N GLY A 78 5.21 1.06 -15.85
CA GLY A 78 4.30 1.91 -16.62
C GLY A 78 3.12 1.14 -17.21
N LYS A 79 3.36 -0.08 -17.67
CA LYS A 79 2.29 -0.99 -18.12
C LYS A 79 1.36 -1.40 -16.98
N LEU A 80 1.91 -1.74 -15.82
CA LEU A 80 1.12 -2.03 -14.62
C LEU A 80 0.26 -0.84 -14.20
N ASP A 81 0.82 0.39 -14.23
CA ASP A 81 0.09 1.60 -13.86
C ASP A 81 -1.04 1.92 -14.85
N SER A 82 -0.79 1.83 -16.15
CA SER A 82 -1.77 2.15 -17.19
C SER A 82 -2.93 1.14 -17.29
N GLU A 83 -2.64 -0.16 -17.14
CA GLU A 83 -3.63 -1.22 -17.30
C GLU A 83 -4.28 -1.64 -15.97
N PHE A 84 -3.56 -1.51 -14.84
CA PHE A 84 -3.93 -2.01 -13.51
C PHE A 84 -3.67 -1.02 -12.38
N GLY A 85 -3.70 0.29 -12.66
CA GLY A 85 -3.26 1.37 -11.78
C GLY A 85 -3.89 1.44 -10.38
N GLY A 86 -5.03 0.74 -10.15
CA GLY A 86 -5.63 0.57 -8.83
C GLY A 86 -5.16 -0.67 -8.07
N SER A 87 -4.29 -1.50 -8.65
CA SER A 87 -3.83 -2.74 -8.05
C SER A 87 -2.59 -2.53 -7.17
N HIS A 88 -2.41 -3.40 -6.17
CA HIS A 88 -1.17 -3.47 -5.39
C HIS A 88 0.05 -3.71 -6.28
N TYR A 89 -0.08 -4.48 -7.37
CA TYR A 89 1.02 -4.77 -8.29
C TYR A 89 1.55 -3.53 -9.00
N ALA A 90 0.68 -2.59 -9.39
CA ALA A 90 1.10 -1.31 -9.98
C ALA A 90 1.93 -0.48 -8.98
N GLN A 91 1.53 -0.48 -7.72
CA GLN A 91 2.24 0.23 -6.67
C GLN A 91 3.56 -0.43 -6.29
N TYR A 92 3.60 -1.76 -6.21
CA TYR A 92 4.86 -2.49 -6.05
C TYR A 92 5.81 -2.22 -7.22
N GLY A 93 5.29 -2.17 -8.46
CA GLY A 93 6.07 -1.75 -9.62
C GLY A 93 6.71 -0.37 -9.45
N SER A 94 5.95 0.61 -8.98
CA SER A 94 6.45 1.96 -8.68
C SER A 94 7.52 1.96 -7.58
N LEU A 95 7.38 1.11 -6.54
CA LEU A 95 8.40 0.96 -5.50
C LEU A 95 9.69 0.34 -6.05
N PHE A 96 9.63 -0.57 -7.03
CA PHE A 96 10.81 -1.12 -7.70
C PHE A 96 11.47 -0.11 -8.63
N VAL A 97 10.69 0.70 -9.35
CA VAL A 97 11.24 1.85 -10.10
C VAL A 97 12.03 2.77 -9.17
N ALA A 98 11.45 3.12 -8.02
CA ALA A 98 12.14 3.95 -7.04
C ALA A 98 13.43 3.30 -6.53
N LYS A 99 13.41 1.99 -6.21
CA LYS A 99 14.60 1.24 -5.79
C LYS A 99 15.72 1.32 -6.83
N VAL A 100 15.42 0.95 -8.08
CA VAL A 100 16.40 0.94 -9.17
C VAL A 100 16.91 2.36 -9.48
N ALA A 101 16.06 3.37 -9.36
CA ALA A 101 16.45 4.76 -9.52
C ALA A 101 17.43 5.23 -8.43
N VAL A 102 17.20 4.86 -7.16
CA VAL A 102 18.13 5.14 -6.04
C VAL A 102 19.47 4.45 -6.28
N GLU A 103 19.49 3.17 -6.67
CA GLU A 103 20.71 2.42 -6.97
C GLU A 103 21.51 3.00 -8.14
N ALA A 104 20.85 3.73 -9.04
CA ALA A 104 21.46 4.44 -10.15
C ALA A 104 21.73 5.93 -9.86
N ASP A 105 21.60 6.36 -8.61
CA ASP A 105 21.76 7.78 -8.16
C ASP A 105 20.80 8.75 -8.86
N ARG A 106 19.66 8.26 -9.34
CA ARG A 106 18.60 9.07 -9.99
C ARG A 106 17.51 9.42 -8.97
N LEU A 107 17.86 10.25 -7.99
CA LEU A 107 17.02 10.55 -6.85
C LEU A 107 15.70 11.26 -7.22
N ASP A 108 15.70 12.08 -8.28
CA ASP A 108 14.48 12.76 -8.77
C ASP A 108 13.47 11.74 -9.34
N ASP A 109 13.95 10.75 -10.08
CA ASP A 109 13.10 9.68 -10.63
C ASP A 109 12.53 8.81 -9.49
N ALA A 110 13.36 8.52 -8.48
CA ALA A 110 12.94 7.79 -7.29
C ALA A 110 11.84 8.55 -6.52
N ALA A 111 12.03 9.85 -6.31
CA ALA A 111 11.03 10.69 -5.65
C ALA A 111 9.72 10.73 -6.44
N ALA A 112 9.77 10.89 -7.76
CA ALA A 112 8.59 10.89 -8.63
C ALA A 112 7.84 9.54 -8.58
N ALA A 113 8.57 8.41 -8.57
CA ALA A 113 7.96 7.08 -8.46
C ALA A 113 7.25 6.86 -7.13
N LEU A 114 7.86 7.30 -6.02
CA LEU A 114 7.27 7.21 -4.68
C LEU A 114 6.08 8.16 -4.52
N GLN A 115 6.16 9.36 -5.09
CA GLN A 115 5.05 10.32 -5.07
C GLN A 115 3.80 9.75 -5.76
N ARG A 116 3.95 9.05 -6.90
CA ARG A 116 2.81 8.37 -7.55
C ARG A 116 2.09 7.38 -6.63
N VAL A 117 2.83 6.65 -5.78
CA VAL A 117 2.20 5.77 -4.78
C VAL A 117 1.44 6.58 -3.73
N LEU A 118 1.99 7.71 -3.27
CA LEU A 118 1.34 8.59 -2.29
C LEU A 118 0.09 9.28 -2.82
N ASP A 119 0.07 9.63 -4.11
CA ASP A 119 -1.08 10.30 -4.73
C ASP A 119 -2.33 9.40 -4.79
N LYS A 120 -2.12 8.07 -4.89
CA LYS A 120 -3.23 7.10 -4.98
C LYS A 120 -2.84 5.76 -4.32
N PRO A 121 -2.68 5.72 -3.00
CA PRO A 121 -2.25 4.50 -2.32
C PRO A 121 -3.34 3.43 -2.35
N ALA A 122 -2.96 2.16 -2.54
CA ALA A 122 -3.88 1.03 -2.49
C ALA A 122 -4.37 0.77 -1.05
N ASP A 123 -3.49 0.98 -0.08
CA ASP A 123 -3.78 0.84 1.35
C ASP A 123 -2.89 1.74 2.21
N ALA A 124 -3.18 1.76 3.53
CA ALA A 124 -2.44 2.57 4.49
C ALA A 124 -0.98 2.12 4.65
N THR A 125 -0.70 0.83 4.51
CA THR A 125 0.66 0.26 4.62
C THR A 125 1.54 0.75 3.48
N LEU A 126 1.04 0.67 2.24
CA LEU A 126 1.77 1.16 1.07
C LEU A 126 1.94 2.68 1.08
N ASN A 127 0.93 3.42 1.58
CA ASN A 127 1.05 4.86 1.80
C ASN A 127 2.22 5.17 2.74
N GLU A 128 2.26 4.53 3.90
CA GLU A 128 3.29 4.78 4.89
C GLU A 128 4.68 4.35 4.41
N LEU A 129 4.78 3.18 3.77
CA LEU A 129 6.03 2.69 3.19
C LEU A 129 6.59 3.66 2.14
N ALA A 130 5.74 4.14 1.23
CA ALA A 130 6.15 5.10 0.21
C ALA A 130 6.55 6.44 0.83
N ARG A 131 5.83 6.90 1.86
CA ARG A 131 6.12 8.13 2.61
C ARG A 131 7.49 8.08 3.26
N GLN A 132 7.79 7.04 4.01
CA GLN A 132 9.08 6.88 4.67
C GLN A 132 10.23 6.76 3.65
N ARG A 133 10.03 6.04 2.54
CA ARG A 133 11.02 5.95 1.47
C ARG A 133 11.24 7.30 0.78
N LEU A 134 10.17 8.04 0.49
CA LEU A 134 10.28 9.37 -0.09
C LEU A 134 11.01 10.33 0.84
N ALA A 135 10.75 10.27 2.15
CA ALA A 135 11.48 11.07 3.13
C ALA A 135 12.99 10.78 3.09
N ARG A 136 13.39 9.50 2.98
CA ARG A 136 14.82 9.14 2.84
C ARG A 136 15.42 9.65 1.51
N VAL A 137 14.67 9.58 0.42
CA VAL A 137 15.11 10.11 -0.89
C VAL A 137 15.27 11.64 -0.83
N LEU A 138 14.32 12.35 -0.21
CA LEU A 138 14.43 13.80 0.00
C LEU A 138 15.65 14.16 0.85
N ALA A 139 15.92 13.40 1.90
CA ALA A 139 17.11 13.59 2.71
C ALA A 139 18.41 13.40 1.91
N ALA A 140 18.48 12.38 1.04
CA ALA A 140 19.59 12.15 0.14
C ALA A 140 19.76 13.29 -0.91
N GLN A 141 18.67 13.99 -1.23
CA GLN A 141 18.70 15.21 -2.04
C GLN A 141 19.08 16.48 -1.26
N ASN A 142 19.50 16.36 -0.01
CA ASN A 142 19.75 17.48 0.93
C ASN A 142 18.49 18.32 1.24
N LYS A 143 17.30 17.71 1.18
CA LYS A 143 15.99 18.32 1.47
C LYS A 143 15.40 17.75 2.78
N ALA A 144 16.21 17.66 3.84
CA ALA A 144 15.81 17.01 5.10
C ALA A 144 14.63 17.72 5.78
N ASP A 145 14.51 19.04 5.68
CA ASP A 145 13.36 19.78 6.19
C ASP A 145 12.05 19.41 5.48
N ASP A 146 12.09 19.20 4.17
CA ASP A 146 10.90 18.76 3.42
C ASP A 146 10.56 17.30 3.74
N ALA A 147 11.56 16.46 3.99
CA ALA A 147 11.37 15.11 4.50
C ALA A 147 10.68 15.11 5.86
N LEU A 148 11.07 15.97 6.79
CA LEU A 148 10.41 16.10 8.10
C LEU A 148 8.95 16.54 7.95
N LYS A 149 8.67 17.55 7.14
CA LYS A 149 7.29 17.99 6.85
C LYS A 149 6.42 16.86 6.29
N LEU A 150 6.98 16.03 5.39
CA LEU A 150 6.29 14.88 4.83
C LEU A 150 5.88 13.86 5.92
N LEU A 151 6.70 13.71 6.96
CA LEU A 151 6.48 12.79 8.08
C LEU A 151 5.54 13.35 9.17
N ASP A 152 5.11 14.62 9.10
CA ASP A 152 4.17 15.21 10.07
C ASP A 152 2.71 14.80 9.84
N ALA A 153 2.41 14.11 8.74
CA ALA A 153 1.08 13.57 8.50
C ALA A 153 0.69 12.55 9.59
N LYS A 154 -0.63 12.40 9.83
CA LYS A 154 -1.14 11.39 10.77
C LYS A 154 -0.60 10.01 10.42
N VAL A 155 -0.20 9.25 11.44
CA VAL A 155 0.32 7.88 11.31
C VAL A 155 -0.52 6.93 12.15
N GLU A 156 -0.65 5.69 11.67
CA GLU A 156 -1.22 4.59 12.45
C GLU A 156 -0.20 4.12 13.49
N GLU A 157 -0.67 3.63 14.63
CA GLU A 157 0.15 3.21 15.76
C GLU A 157 1.21 2.17 15.35
N ALA A 158 0.85 1.23 14.48
CA ALA A 158 1.74 0.20 13.96
C ALA A 158 3.01 0.75 13.25
N PHE A 159 2.97 1.98 12.77
CA PHE A 159 4.10 2.60 12.06
C PHE A 159 4.77 3.72 12.86
N LEU A 160 4.27 4.03 14.05
CA LEU A 160 4.74 5.16 14.84
C LEU A 160 6.23 5.03 15.19
N ALA A 161 6.67 3.87 15.65
CA ALA A 161 8.07 3.62 16.01
C ALA A 161 9.01 3.87 14.82
N SER A 162 8.75 3.27 13.67
CA SER A 162 9.61 3.41 12.48
C SER A 162 9.61 4.84 11.91
N ARG A 163 8.48 5.55 12.05
CA ARG A 163 8.38 6.94 11.61
C ARG A 163 9.15 7.89 12.53
N GLU A 164 9.00 7.75 13.85
CA GLU A 164 9.72 8.58 14.81
C GLU A 164 11.22 8.29 14.78
N GLU A 165 11.65 7.04 14.56
CA GLU A 165 13.05 6.70 14.32
C GLU A 165 13.60 7.42 13.08
N LEU A 166 12.88 7.40 11.95
CA LEU A 166 13.28 8.12 10.74
C LEU A 166 13.34 9.64 10.97
N LYS A 167 12.39 10.22 11.72
CA LYS A 167 12.48 11.64 12.11
C LYS A 167 13.75 11.93 12.90
N GLY A 168 14.10 11.06 13.84
CA GLY A 168 15.35 11.17 14.58
C GLY A 168 16.57 11.18 13.67
N ASP A 169 16.64 10.25 12.69
CA ASP A 169 17.74 10.20 11.72
C ASP A 169 17.85 11.50 10.90
N LEU A 170 16.73 12.07 10.47
CA LEU A 170 16.69 13.34 9.73
C LEU A 170 17.12 14.53 10.60
N LEU A 171 16.72 14.54 11.86
CA LEU A 171 17.08 15.59 12.82
C LEU A 171 18.56 15.56 13.14
N VAL A 172 19.17 14.36 13.26
CA VAL A 172 20.63 14.20 13.37
C VAL A 172 21.34 14.80 12.15
N GLN A 173 20.85 14.51 10.94
CA GLN A 173 21.42 15.07 9.71
C GLN A 173 21.36 16.61 9.68
N LEU A 174 20.37 17.20 10.34
CA LEU A 174 20.21 18.66 10.47
C LEU A 174 20.98 19.26 11.66
N GLY A 175 21.70 18.44 12.45
CA GLY A 175 22.42 18.88 13.65
C GLY A 175 21.51 19.25 14.83
N ARG A 176 20.24 18.77 14.82
CA ARG A 176 19.22 19.03 15.86
C ARG A 176 19.19 17.88 16.86
N SER A 177 20.25 17.75 17.66
CA SER A 177 20.48 16.60 18.55
C SER A 177 19.40 16.42 19.61
N ASP A 178 18.94 17.49 20.26
CA ASP A 178 17.87 17.43 21.28
C ASP A 178 16.55 16.92 20.71
N ASP A 179 16.16 17.44 19.54
CA ASP A 179 14.96 17.01 18.84
C ASP A 179 15.08 15.56 18.37
N ALA A 180 16.26 15.16 17.90
CA ALA A 180 16.56 13.78 17.49
C ALA A 180 16.43 12.82 18.67
N HIS A 181 16.99 13.17 19.83
CA HIS A 181 16.85 12.38 21.05
C HIS A 181 15.38 12.20 21.44
N ALA A 182 14.57 13.28 21.40
CA ALA A 182 13.14 13.22 21.70
C ALA A 182 12.38 12.32 20.69
N ALA A 183 12.74 12.36 19.41
CA ALA A 183 12.15 11.51 18.38
C ALA A 183 12.49 10.03 18.58
N TYR A 184 13.77 9.71 18.87
CA TYR A 184 14.18 8.33 19.16
C TYR A 184 13.54 7.80 20.46
N GLN A 185 13.37 8.63 21.48
CA GLN A 185 12.66 8.22 22.70
C GLN A 185 11.20 7.85 22.39
N LYS A 186 10.48 8.67 21.59
CA LYS A 186 9.13 8.36 21.15
C LYS A 186 9.07 7.08 20.33
N ALA A 187 10.07 6.86 19.45
CA ALA A 187 10.17 5.63 18.69
C ALA A 187 10.29 4.41 19.62
N LYS A 188 11.13 4.51 20.65
CA LYS A 188 11.34 3.46 21.66
C LYS A 188 10.06 3.18 22.45
N ASP A 189 9.36 4.24 22.88
CA ASP A 189 8.12 4.12 23.64
C ASP A 189 6.97 3.51 22.83
N ALA A 190 7.04 3.63 21.49
CA ALA A 190 6.07 3.07 20.56
C ALA A 190 6.39 1.63 20.10
N LEU A 191 7.53 1.07 20.51
CA LEU A 191 7.86 -0.33 20.21
C LEU A 191 7.05 -1.29 21.07
N ALA A 192 6.72 -2.46 20.51
CA ALA A 192 6.15 -3.56 21.29
C ALA A 192 7.14 -4.05 22.36
N GLU A 193 6.64 -4.57 23.46
CA GLU A 193 7.46 -5.01 24.63
C GLU A 193 8.55 -6.04 24.27
N ASP A 194 8.30 -6.86 23.25
CA ASP A 194 9.19 -7.92 22.77
C ASP A 194 10.07 -7.48 21.58
N ALA A 195 9.97 -6.21 21.15
CA ALA A 195 10.72 -5.73 20.00
C ALA A 195 12.21 -5.53 20.32
N ALA A 196 13.07 -5.74 19.33
CA ALA A 196 14.51 -5.51 19.44
C ALA A 196 14.83 -4.01 19.49
N VAL A 197 15.20 -3.49 20.64
CA VAL A 197 15.53 -2.05 20.86
C VAL A 197 17.00 -1.71 20.63
N GLY A 198 17.87 -2.71 20.36
CA GLY A 198 19.33 -2.52 20.37
C GLY A 198 19.83 -1.41 19.44
N GLY A 199 19.37 -1.34 18.20
CA GLY A 199 19.77 -0.29 17.26
C GLY A 199 19.31 1.11 17.69
N LEU A 200 18.10 1.24 18.21
CA LEU A 200 17.55 2.50 18.68
C LEU A 200 18.23 2.98 19.96
N GLN A 201 18.56 2.04 20.85
CA GLN A 201 19.31 2.37 22.07
C GLN A 201 20.72 2.91 21.73
N MET A 202 21.41 2.31 20.76
CA MET A 202 22.71 2.82 20.28
C MET A 202 22.61 4.26 19.78
N LYS A 203 21.56 4.59 19.00
CA LYS A 203 21.31 5.96 18.50
C LYS A 203 21.09 6.95 19.65
N LEU A 204 20.37 6.57 20.70
CA LEU A 204 20.16 7.37 21.91
C LEU A 204 21.47 7.57 22.69
N ASP A 205 22.27 6.52 22.86
CA ASP A 205 23.55 6.57 23.59
C ASP A 205 24.60 7.43 22.84
N ASP A 206 24.57 7.40 21.50
CA ASP A 206 25.50 8.23 20.70
C ASP A 206 25.19 9.73 20.82
N LEU A 207 23.91 10.10 20.92
CA LEU A 207 23.51 11.49 21.15
C LEU A 207 23.88 11.95 22.57
N ALA A 208 23.73 11.08 23.59
CA ALA A 208 24.11 11.41 24.97
C ALA A 208 25.61 11.63 25.16
N LYS A 209 26.48 11.03 24.31
CA LYS A 209 27.93 11.25 24.34
C LYS A 209 28.38 12.51 23.61
N GLY A 210 27.57 13.05 22.72
CA GLY A 210 27.87 14.26 21.94
C GLY A 210 27.81 15.55 22.75
N ASP A 211 27.19 15.53 23.93
CA ASP A 211 26.94 16.70 24.78
C ASP A 211 28.04 16.87 25.87
N ALA A 212 29.13 16.08 25.83
CA ALA A 212 30.26 16.14 26.77
C ALA A 212 31.51 16.70 26.10
#